data_a4b6b4ccc427f8d774c402f8a84f14a5
#
_entry.id   a4b6b4ccc427f8d774c402f8a84f14a5
#
_cell.length_a   1.000
_cell.length_b   1.000
_cell.length_c   1.000
_cell.angle_alpha   90.00
_cell.angle_beta   90.00
_cell.angle_gamma   90.00
#
_symmetry.space_group_name_H-M   'P 1'
#
loop_
_entity.id
_entity.type
_entity.pdbx_description
1 polymer ?
#
loop_
_entity_poly.entity_id
_entity_poly.type
_entity_poly.pdbx_seq_one_letter_code
_entity_poly.pdbx_strand_id
1 'polypeptide(L)'
;SPTKIRTIKSVLGSDYDVTASMGHVRDLPAARLNVDVKNNFEPKYAVIKGKEKLVKELQDDAKKYDHIYLETDPDREGEAIAWHLATVMGLDMKEQNRVTFNEITKSGIEAGMKHPRAINQDLVDAQQARRILDRLVGYRISPFVSQKIRRGLSAGRVQSVALRLIVDREKKIRDFKPEEYWSIDAKFSPPGSRRVFPAALTADEKGKVEINDKETSDKYLGRLENAVYVVASVKKGTRRKQPAPPFITSTLQQDASRRLGFQARRTMKVAQELYEGVNIKG
;
A
#
# COMPACT_ATOMS: atom_id res chain seq x y z
N SER A 1 -11.02 -12.61 -10.75
CA SER A 1 -10.97 -11.61 -11.86
C SER A 1 -11.16 -12.32 -13.19
N PRO A 2 -11.96 -11.80 -14.14
CA PRO A 2 -12.16 -12.43 -15.47
C PRO A 2 -10.84 -12.60 -16.24
N THR A 3 -9.90 -11.69 -16.07
CA THR A 3 -8.59 -11.75 -16.72
C THR A 3 -7.77 -12.93 -16.21
N LYS A 4 -7.80 -13.17 -14.90
CA LYS A 4 -7.13 -14.33 -14.28
C LYS A 4 -7.70 -15.67 -14.79
N ILE A 5 -9.01 -15.75 -15.04
CA ILE A 5 -9.66 -16.99 -15.53
C ILE A 5 -9.00 -17.50 -16.80
N ARG A 6 -8.78 -16.64 -17.80
CA ARG A 6 -8.21 -17.07 -19.09
C ARG A 6 -6.83 -17.69 -18.91
N THR A 7 -5.99 -17.04 -18.12
CA THR A 7 -4.62 -17.52 -17.87
C THR A 7 -4.63 -18.83 -17.09
N ILE A 8 -5.43 -18.91 -16.01
CA ILE A 8 -5.55 -20.12 -15.20
C ILE A 8 -6.08 -21.28 -16.07
N LYS A 9 -7.16 -21.07 -16.84
CA LYS A 9 -7.74 -22.08 -17.70
C LYS A 9 -6.77 -22.56 -18.80
N SER A 10 -5.97 -21.64 -19.37
CA SER A 10 -4.98 -22.02 -20.38
C SER A 10 -3.80 -22.84 -19.80
N VAL A 11 -3.50 -22.69 -18.52
CA VAL A 11 -2.44 -23.45 -17.84
C VAL A 11 -2.95 -24.81 -17.34
N LEU A 12 -4.14 -24.83 -16.75
CA LEU A 12 -4.71 -26.06 -16.16
C LEU A 12 -5.32 -27.02 -17.21
N GLY A 13 -5.65 -26.50 -18.41
CA GLY A 13 -6.21 -27.34 -19.50
C GLY A 13 -7.70 -27.65 -19.35
N SER A 14 -8.15 -28.70 -20.05
CA SER A 14 -9.56 -29.10 -20.16
C SER A 14 -10.12 -29.81 -18.93
N ASP A 15 -9.25 -30.31 -18.05
CA ASP A 15 -9.66 -31.10 -16.88
C ASP A 15 -10.21 -30.21 -15.74
N TYR A 16 -10.07 -28.89 -15.90
CA TYR A 16 -10.53 -27.91 -14.94
C TYR A 16 -11.55 -26.97 -15.55
N ASP A 17 -12.67 -26.79 -14.86
CA ASP A 17 -13.57 -25.67 -15.14
C ASP A 17 -13.28 -24.52 -14.17
N VAL A 18 -13.09 -23.31 -14.73
CA VAL A 18 -12.63 -22.13 -13.98
C VAL A 18 -13.67 -21.04 -14.06
N THR A 19 -14.20 -20.65 -12.91
CA THR A 19 -15.19 -19.58 -12.77
C THR A 19 -14.75 -18.51 -11.78
N ALA A 20 -15.40 -17.34 -11.77
CA ALA A 20 -15.08 -16.26 -10.85
C ALA A 20 -16.27 -15.82 -10.00
N SER A 21 -16.03 -15.65 -8.72
CA SER A 21 -17.01 -15.09 -7.77
C SER A 21 -17.20 -13.57 -7.90
N MET A 22 -16.33 -12.88 -8.63
CA MET A 22 -16.29 -11.42 -8.72
C MET A 22 -16.21 -10.74 -7.34
N GLY A 23 -15.31 -11.23 -6.47
CA GLY A 23 -15.13 -10.76 -5.10
C GLY A 23 -16.07 -11.44 -4.11
N HIS A 24 -16.43 -10.75 -3.02
CA HIS A 24 -17.30 -11.29 -1.98
C HIS A 24 -18.70 -11.64 -2.52
N VAL A 25 -19.23 -12.77 -2.07
CA VAL A 25 -20.61 -13.22 -2.34
C VAL A 25 -21.53 -12.99 -1.16
N ARG A 26 -20.99 -12.86 0.06
CA ARG A 26 -21.69 -12.54 1.32
C ARG A 26 -21.06 -11.32 1.98
N ASP A 27 -21.87 -10.52 2.64
CA ASP A 27 -21.42 -9.43 3.51
C ASP A 27 -22.47 -9.12 4.56
N LEU A 28 -22.13 -8.24 5.52
CA LEU A 28 -23.07 -7.67 6.46
C LEU A 28 -24.03 -6.72 5.71
N PRO A 29 -25.36 -6.95 5.73
CA PRO A 29 -26.31 -6.06 5.07
C PRO A 29 -26.16 -4.60 5.49
N ALA A 30 -26.28 -3.66 4.52
CA ALA A 30 -26.02 -2.25 4.77
C ALA A 30 -27.09 -1.53 5.62
N ALA A 31 -28.33 -2.05 5.65
CA ALA A 31 -29.46 -1.35 6.29
C ALA A 31 -29.37 -1.27 7.81
N ARG A 32 -28.68 -2.20 8.47
CA ARG A 32 -28.59 -2.30 9.93
C ARG A 32 -27.16 -2.67 10.36
N LEU A 33 -26.92 -2.62 11.67
CA LEU A 33 -25.63 -3.01 12.25
C LEU A 33 -25.24 -4.45 11.88
N ASN A 34 -26.18 -5.39 11.97
CA ASN A 34 -26.01 -6.82 11.66
C ASN A 34 -24.82 -7.48 12.39
N VAL A 35 -24.52 -7.01 13.58
CA VAL A 35 -23.56 -7.56 14.53
C VAL A 35 -24.25 -7.66 15.87
N ASP A 36 -24.29 -8.86 16.45
CA ASP A 36 -24.90 -9.10 17.74
C ASP A 36 -23.92 -8.79 18.87
N VAL A 37 -23.95 -7.54 19.35
CA VAL A 37 -23.01 -7.05 20.38
C VAL A 37 -23.15 -7.79 21.71
N LYS A 38 -24.34 -8.34 21.99
CA LYS A 38 -24.60 -9.06 23.26
C LYS A 38 -24.16 -10.52 23.21
N ASN A 39 -24.03 -11.07 21.98
CA ASN A 39 -23.60 -12.44 21.76
C ASN A 39 -22.24 -12.44 21.04
N ASN A 40 -21.19 -12.12 21.77
CA ASN A 40 -19.78 -12.16 21.33
C ASN A 40 -19.54 -11.50 19.97
N PHE A 41 -20.26 -10.43 19.63
CA PHE A 41 -20.16 -9.71 18.37
C PHE A 41 -20.44 -10.57 17.12
N GLU A 42 -21.27 -11.58 17.23
CA GLU A 42 -21.59 -12.49 16.13
C GLU A 42 -22.11 -11.74 14.90
N PRO A 43 -21.46 -11.91 13.72
CA PRO A 43 -21.85 -11.23 12.50
C PRO A 43 -22.97 -11.98 11.77
N LYS A 44 -24.01 -11.24 11.35
CA LYS A 44 -25.15 -11.79 10.57
C LYS A 44 -24.92 -11.53 9.08
N TYR A 45 -24.16 -12.42 8.45
CA TYR A 45 -23.88 -12.35 7.01
C TYR A 45 -25.10 -12.75 6.18
N ALA A 46 -25.26 -12.08 5.03
CA ALA A 46 -26.25 -12.44 4.00
C ALA A 46 -25.59 -12.39 2.63
N VAL A 47 -26.21 -13.08 1.63
CA VAL A 47 -25.82 -12.96 0.24
C VAL A 47 -25.97 -11.51 -0.21
N ILE A 48 -24.97 -10.99 -0.89
CA ILE A 48 -24.97 -9.63 -1.41
C ILE A 48 -26.06 -9.49 -2.48
N LYS A 49 -26.89 -8.43 -2.36
CA LYS A 49 -27.95 -8.15 -3.33
C LYS A 49 -27.39 -8.09 -4.75
N GLY A 50 -28.01 -8.86 -5.64
CA GLY A 50 -27.59 -9.03 -7.05
C GLY A 50 -26.58 -10.16 -7.29
N LYS A 51 -26.16 -10.88 -6.23
CA LYS A 51 -25.29 -12.05 -6.31
C LYS A 51 -26.03 -13.38 -6.17
N GLU A 52 -27.34 -13.35 -5.98
CA GLU A 52 -28.17 -14.55 -5.72
C GLU A 52 -28.06 -15.56 -6.86
N LYS A 53 -28.12 -15.08 -8.09
CA LYS A 53 -27.97 -15.94 -9.29
C LYS A 53 -26.59 -16.60 -9.34
N LEU A 54 -25.53 -15.83 -9.13
CA LEU A 54 -24.17 -16.35 -9.10
C LEU A 54 -23.98 -17.39 -7.98
N VAL A 55 -24.51 -17.11 -6.77
CA VAL A 55 -24.45 -18.08 -5.66
C VAL A 55 -25.14 -19.37 -6.01
N LYS A 56 -26.32 -19.30 -6.64
CA LYS A 56 -27.03 -20.49 -7.10
C LYS A 56 -26.25 -21.27 -8.15
N GLU A 57 -25.66 -20.60 -9.13
CA GLU A 57 -24.79 -21.21 -10.13
C GLU A 57 -23.61 -21.93 -9.47
N LEU A 58 -22.91 -21.28 -8.52
CA LEU A 58 -21.81 -21.89 -7.77
C LEU A 58 -22.25 -23.10 -6.94
N GLN A 59 -23.44 -23.05 -6.32
CA GLN A 59 -24.01 -24.19 -5.58
C GLN A 59 -24.36 -25.37 -6.50
N ASP A 60 -24.87 -25.07 -7.69
CA ASP A 60 -25.20 -26.10 -8.67
C ASP A 60 -23.94 -26.71 -9.28
N ASP A 61 -22.92 -25.92 -9.50
CA ASP A 61 -21.61 -26.39 -9.97
C ASP A 61 -20.91 -27.25 -8.91
N ALA A 62 -20.95 -26.85 -7.64
CA ALA A 62 -20.38 -27.64 -6.54
C ALA A 62 -20.93 -29.07 -6.45
N LYS A 63 -22.13 -29.32 -6.97
CA LYS A 63 -22.74 -30.66 -7.00
C LYS A 63 -22.31 -31.49 -8.20
N LYS A 64 -21.71 -30.86 -9.23
CA LYS A 64 -21.35 -31.53 -10.48
C LYS A 64 -19.92 -32.05 -10.49
N TYR A 65 -19.05 -31.45 -9.67
CA TYR A 65 -17.61 -31.72 -9.66
C TYR A 65 -17.22 -32.48 -8.41
N ASP A 66 -16.31 -33.43 -8.56
CA ASP A 66 -15.80 -34.24 -7.46
C ASP A 66 -14.90 -33.44 -6.50
N HIS A 67 -14.29 -32.36 -7.02
CA HIS A 67 -13.40 -31.52 -6.22
C HIS A 67 -13.50 -30.04 -6.59
N ILE A 68 -13.54 -29.18 -5.59
CA ILE A 68 -13.64 -27.72 -5.74
C ILE A 68 -12.40 -27.06 -5.18
N TYR A 69 -11.67 -26.32 -5.98
CA TYR A 69 -10.57 -25.48 -5.54
C TYR A 69 -10.98 -24.01 -5.42
N LEU A 70 -10.59 -23.39 -4.32
CA LEU A 70 -10.86 -21.97 -4.01
C LEU A 70 -9.57 -21.17 -4.16
N GLU A 71 -9.43 -20.49 -5.30
CA GLU A 71 -8.30 -19.58 -5.57
C GLU A 71 -8.70 -18.15 -5.28
N THR A 72 -7.99 -17.52 -4.37
CA THR A 72 -8.03 -16.09 -4.06
C THR A 72 -6.67 -15.63 -3.57
N ASP A 73 -6.45 -14.33 -3.48
CA ASP A 73 -5.16 -13.77 -3.08
C ASP A 73 -4.68 -14.32 -1.72
N PRO A 74 -3.35 -14.43 -1.49
CA PRO A 74 -2.79 -15.03 -0.27
C PRO A 74 -2.78 -14.07 0.92
N ASP A 75 -3.88 -13.33 1.13
CA ASP A 75 -4.06 -12.42 2.24
C ASP A 75 -5.37 -12.73 3.01
N ARG A 76 -5.60 -12.02 4.11
CA ARG A 76 -6.81 -12.21 4.94
C ARG A 76 -8.11 -11.91 4.20
N GLU A 77 -8.10 -11.00 3.23
CA GLU A 77 -9.29 -10.68 2.43
C GLU A 77 -9.61 -11.83 1.48
N GLY A 78 -8.60 -12.38 0.79
CA GLY A 78 -8.74 -13.57 -0.04
C GLY A 78 -9.18 -14.79 0.76
N GLU A 79 -8.64 -14.97 1.96
CA GLU A 79 -9.04 -16.09 2.84
C GLU A 79 -10.50 -15.99 3.26
N ALA A 80 -10.99 -14.78 3.61
CA ALA A 80 -12.39 -14.55 3.92
C ALA A 80 -13.31 -14.77 2.71
N ILE A 81 -12.89 -14.38 1.51
CA ILE A 81 -13.64 -14.68 0.27
C ILE A 81 -13.76 -16.19 0.07
N ALA A 82 -12.66 -16.94 0.21
CA ALA A 82 -12.67 -18.40 0.10
C ALA A 82 -13.59 -19.03 1.16
N TRP A 83 -13.53 -18.57 2.40
CA TRP A 83 -14.41 -19.01 3.48
C TRP A 83 -15.89 -18.73 3.19
N HIS A 84 -16.22 -17.55 2.69
CA HIS A 84 -17.59 -17.22 2.29
C HIS A 84 -18.08 -18.10 1.12
N LEU A 85 -17.21 -18.40 0.16
CA LEU A 85 -17.52 -19.29 -0.96
C LEU A 85 -17.76 -20.71 -0.46
N ALA A 86 -16.86 -21.27 0.35
CA ALA A 86 -17.03 -22.58 0.95
C ALA A 86 -18.35 -22.69 1.74
N THR A 87 -18.66 -21.65 2.53
CA THR A 87 -19.91 -21.61 3.29
C THR A 87 -21.15 -21.66 2.40
N VAL A 88 -21.23 -20.87 1.33
CA VAL A 88 -22.42 -20.84 0.45
C VAL A 88 -22.54 -22.09 -0.41
N MET A 89 -21.43 -22.74 -0.77
CA MET A 89 -21.40 -23.99 -1.52
C MET A 89 -21.55 -25.23 -0.64
N GLY A 90 -21.51 -25.10 0.69
CA GLY A 90 -21.61 -26.21 1.64
C GLY A 90 -20.37 -27.12 1.64
N LEU A 91 -19.19 -26.58 1.35
CA LEU A 91 -17.93 -27.33 1.39
C LEU A 91 -17.41 -27.50 2.82
N ASP A 92 -16.73 -28.61 3.08
CA ASP A 92 -16.05 -28.81 4.36
C ASP A 92 -14.82 -27.87 4.46
N MET A 93 -14.78 -27.08 5.52
CA MET A 93 -13.67 -26.12 5.79
C MET A 93 -12.34 -26.82 6.11
N LYS A 94 -12.36 -28.10 6.43
CA LYS A 94 -11.17 -28.89 6.76
C LYS A 94 -10.54 -29.55 5.54
N GLU A 95 -11.26 -29.61 4.42
CA GLU A 95 -10.72 -30.13 3.18
C GLU A 95 -9.63 -29.24 2.59
N GLN A 96 -8.72 -29.86 1.84
CA GLN A 96 -7.62 -29.17 1.16
C GLN A 96 -8.12 -28.59 -0.18
N ASN A 97 -9.02 -27.64 -0.08
CA ASN A 97 -9.64 -27.01 -1.25
C ASN A 97 -9.16 -25.56 -1.50
N ARG A 98 -8.32 -25.03 -0.62
CA ARG A 98 -7.77 -23.68 -0.72
C ARG A 98 -6.44 -23.68 -1.47
N VAL A 99 -6.37 -22.96 -2.58
CA VAL A 99 -5.17 -22.78 -3.41
C VAL A 99 -4.80 -21.31 -3.48
N THR A 100 -3.51 -21.01 -3.42
CA THR A 100 -3.00 -19.63 -3.50
C THR A 100 -1.88 -19.52 -4.54
N PHE A 101 -1.93 -18.46 -5.33
CA PHE A 101 -0.87 -18.13 -6.27
C PHE A 101 -0.27 -16.78 -5.90
N ASN A 102 1.06 -16.70 -5.80
CA ASN A 102 1.76 -15.44 -5.60
C ASN A 102 1.91 -14.65 -6.91
N GLU A 103 1.83 -15.35 -8.04
CA GLU A 103 1.90 -14.79 -9.39
C GLU A 103 1.05 -15.64 -10.36
N ILE A 104 0.53 -14.99 -11.39
CA ILE A 104 -0.30 -15.65 -12.41
C ILE A 104 0.59 -16.04 -13.61
N THR A 105 1.63 -16.79 -13.34
CA THR A 105 2.50 -17.45 -14.32
C THR A 105 2.21 -18.94 -14.36
N LYS A 106 2.64 -19.64 -15.43
CA LYS A 106 2.48 -21.09 -15.51
C LYS A 106 3.10 -21.80 -14.31
N SER A 107 4.34 -21.46 -13.98
CA SER A 107 5.06 -22.01 -12.83
C SER A 107 4.38 -21.71 -11.49
N GLY A 108 3.86 -20.48 -11.30
CA GLY A 108 3.15 -20.10 -10.09
C GLY A 108 1.83 -20.84 -9.89
N ILE A 109 1.07 -21.01 -10.96
CA ILE A 109 -0.19 -21.76 -10.95
C ILE A 109 0.07 -23.24 -10.67
N GLU A 110 0.99 -23.87 -11.40
CA GLU A 110 1.34 -25.30 -11.20
C GLU A 110 1.88 -25.56 -9.78
N ALA A 111 2.70 -24.64 -9.24
CA ALA A 111 3.21 -24.74 -7.88
C ALA A 111 2.10 -24.63 -6.84
N GLY A 112 1.17 -23.68 -7.00
CA GLY A 112 0.04 -23.52 -6.09
C GLY A 112 -0.91 -24.72 -6.11
N MET A 113 -1.22 -25.26 -7.29
CA MET A 113 -2.08 -26.44 -7.43
C MET A 113 -1.49 -27.72 -6.82
N LYS A 114 -0.16 -27.81 -6.66
CA LYS A 114 0.51 -28.94 -5.99
C LYS A 114 0.43 -28.87 -4.46
N HIS A 115 0.05 -27.72 -3.90
CA HIS A 115 0.03 -27.50 -2.46
C HIS A 115 -1.32 -26.95 -1.98
N PRO A 116 -2.45 -27.63 -2.26
CA PRO A 116 -3.73 -27.24 -1.70
C PRO A 116 -3.71 -27.39 -0.17
N ARG A 117 -4.45 -26.57 0.51
CA ARG A 117 -4.55 -26.57 1.98
C ARG A 117 -5.98 -26.32 2.46
N ALA A 118 -6.22 -26.50 3.74
CA ALA A 118 -7.45 -26.06 4.35
C ALA A 118 -7.49 -24.52 4.46
N ILE A 119 -8.70 -23.97 4.63
CA ILE A 119 -8.90 -22.55 4.90
C ILE A 119 -8.27 -22.22 6.25
N ASN A 120 -7.50 -21.14 6.30
CA ASN A 120 -6.88 -20.65 7.53
C ASN A 120 -7.89 -19.84 8.34
N GLN A 121 -8.44 -20.42 9.40
CA GLN A 121 -9.46 -19.80 10.24
C GLN A 121 -8.95 -18.54 10.95
N ASP A 122 -7.68 -18.48 11.35
CA ASP A 122 -7.10 -17.30 12.01
C ASP A 122 -7.11 -16.07 11.08
N LEU A 123 -6.84 -16.27 9.78
CA LEU A 123 -6.91 -15.19 8.78
C LEU A 123 -8.36 -14.76 8.53
N VAL A 124 -9.30 -15.71 8.50
CA VAL A 124 -10.74 -15.43 8.40
C VAL A 124 -11.19 -14.62 9.60
N ASP A 125 -10.83 -15.03 10.80
CA ASP A 125 -11.22 -14.35 12.06
C ASP A 125 -10.60 -12.95 12.15
N ALA A 126 -9.36 -12.77 11.70
CA ALA A 126 -8.71 -11.47 11.60
C ALA A 126 -9.45 -10.52 10.64
N GLN A 127 -9.93 -11.03 9.49
CA GLN A 127 -10.74 -10.25 8.55
C GLN A 127 -12.11 -9.94 9.13
N GLN A 128 -12.77 -10.91 9.75
CA GLN A 128 -14.07 -10.73 10.39
C GLN A 128 -14.01 -9.69 11.53
N ALA A 129 -13.01 -9.79 12.40
CA ALA A 129 -12.79 -8.82 13.48
C ALA A 129 -12.64 -7.40 12.94
N ARG A 130 -11.86 -7.24 11.88
CA ARG A 130 -11.74 -5.95 11.19
C ARG A 130 -13.06 -5.48 10.61
N ARG A 131 -13.80 -6.36 9.93
CA ARG A 131 -15.10 -6.04 9.32
C ARG A 131 -16.12 -5.61 10.35
N ILE A 132 -16.18 -6.33 11.47
CA ILE A 132 -17.06 -6.03 12.62
C ILE A 132 -16.69 -4.68 13.24
N LEU A 133 -15.39 -4.43 13.47
CA LEU A 133 -14.91 -3.17 14.03
C LEU A 133 -15.24 -1.98 13.13
N ASP A 134 -14.99 -2.07 11.83
CA ASP A 134 -15.32 -1.02 10.87
C ASP A 134 -16.85 -0.76 10.83
N ARG A 135 -17.66 -1.81 10.98
CA ARG A 135 -19.12 -1.71 11.07
C ARG A 135 -19.56 -1.01 12.35
N LEU A 136 -19.03 -1.39 13.50
CA LEU A 136 -19.34 -0.78 14.78
C LEU A 136 -18.98 0.70 14.82
N VAL A 137 -17.75 1.04 14.42
CA VAL A 137 -17.27 2.42 14.35
C VAL A 137 -18.14 3.26 13.41
N GLY A 138 -18.35 2.77 12.18
CA GLY A 138 -19.13 3.47 11.18
C GLY A 138 -20.57 3.74 11.62
N TYR A 139 -21.26 2.75 12.15
CA TYR A 139 -22.69 2.86 12.50
C TYR A 139 -22.96 3.59 13.81
N ARG A 140 -22.02 3.58 14.76
CA ARG A 140 -22.20 4.26 16.05
C ARG A 140 -21.66 5.67 16.05
N ILE A 141 -20.51 5.90 15.43
CA ILE A 141 -19.83 7.21 15.49
C ILE A 141 -20.29 8.14 14.37
N SER A 142 -20.55 7.63 13.15
CA SER A 142 -20.97 8.49 12.03
C SER A 142 -22.25 9.30 12.32
N PRO A 143 -23.33 8.73 12.89
CA PRO A 143 -24.52 9.52 13.26
C PRO A 143 -24.18 10.61 14.28
N PHE A 144 -23.35 10.31 15.27
CA PHE A 144 -22.94 11.27 16.28
C PHE A 144 -22.16 12.45 15.66
N VAL A 145 -21.16 12.16 14.81
CA VAL A 145 -20.37 13.18 14.12
C VAL A 145 -21.25 14.02 13.18
N SER A 146 -22.15 13.37 12.44
CA SER A 146 -23.10 14.04 11.54
C SER A 146 -24.06 14.97 12.28
N GLN A 147 -24.51 14.59 13.48
CA GLN A 147 -25.41 15.39 14.29
C GLN A 147 -24.71 16.53 15.03
N LYS A 148 -23.53 16.28 15.61
CA LYS A 148 -22.85 17.21 16.51
C LYS A 148 -21.91 18.19 15.82
N ILE A 149 -21.34 17.82 14.66
CA ILE A 149 -20.38 18.65 13.96
C ILE A 149 -21.02 19.23 12.69
N ARG A 150 -21.33 18.39 11.71
CA ARG A 150 -21.94 18.82 10.45
C ARG A 150 -22.67 17.65 9.79
N ARG A 151 -23.89 17.91 9.30
CA ARG A 151 -24.70 16.93 8.58
C ARG A 151 -23.93 16.35 7.36
N GLY A 152 -23.99 15.03 7.20
CA GLY A 152 -23.34 14.31 6.11
C GLY A 152 -21.89 13.89 6.39
N LEU A 153 -21.33 14.27 7.54
CA LEU A 153 -20.03 13.73 7.96
C LEU A 153 -20.16 12.28 8.42
N SER A 154 -19.11 11.52 8.17
CA SER A 154 -18.95 10.13 8.63
C SER A 154 -17.64 9.94 9.38
N ALA A 155 -17.60 8.95 10.25
CA ALA A 155 -16.41 8.50 10.94
C ALA A 155 -16.04 7.09 10.48
N GLY A 156 -14.77 6.81 10.40
CA GLY A 156 -14.24 5.50 10.05
C GLY A 156 -12.83 5.35 10.58
N ARG A 157 -12.43 4.14 10.88
CA ARG A 157 -11.12 3.83 11.47
C ARG A 157 -9.96 4.35 10.61
N VAL A 158 -9.98 4.12 9.31
CA VAL A 158 -8.95 4.59 8.37
C VAL A 158 -9.01 6.11 8.20
N GLN A 159 -10.20 6.67 8.04
CA GLN A 159 -10.41 8.12 7.89
C GLN A 159 -9.87 8.90 9.09
N SER A 160 -10.14 8.42 10.31
CA SER A 160 -9.70 9.09 11.55
C SER A 160 -8.18 9.12 11.68
N VAL A 161 -7.52 8.02 11.35
CA VAL A 161 -6.04 7.95 11.36
C VAL A 161 -5.44 8.87 10.30
N ALA A 162 -5.97 8.86 9.08
CA ALA A 162 -5.50 9.71 7.99
C ALA A 162 -5.65 11.20 8.34
N LEU A 163 -6.81 11.58 8.88
CA LEU A 163 -7.06 12.95 9.34
C LEU A 163 -6.10 13.35 10.46
N ARG A 164 -5.85 12.47 11.42
CA ARG A 164 -4.93 12.72 12.53
C ARG A 164 -3.51 13.01 12.01
N LEU A 165 -3.01 12.22 11.07
CA LEU A 165 -1.68 12.44 10.46
C LEU A 165 -1.59 13.80 9.77
N ILE A 166 -2.65 14.21 9.05
CA ILE A 166 -2.71 15.53 8.39
C ILE A 166 -2.72 16.64 9.44
N VAL A 167 -3.55 16.54 10.47
CA VAL A 167 -3.64 17.54 11.55
C VAL A 167 -2.32 17.68 12.31
N ASP A 168 -1.68 16.56 12.63
CA ASP A 168 -0.40 16.58 13.33
C ASP A 168 0.72 17.21 12.46
N ARG A 169 0.66 16.99 11.13
CA ARG A 169 1.57 17.65 10.20
C ARG A 169 1.31 19.16 10.12
N GLU A 170 0.03 19.54 10.01
CA GLU A 170 -0.36 20.95 9.97
C GLU A 170 0.04 21.71 11.24
N LYS A 171 -0.10 21.09 12.41
CA LYS A 171 0.39 21.66 13.67
C LYS A 171 1.90 21.91 13.62
N LYS A 172 2.69 20.94 13.16
CA LYS A 172 4.14 21.10 13.00
C LYS A 172 4.50 22.24 12.05
N ILE A 173 3.69 22.47 11.01
CA ILE A 173 3.90 23.58 10.06
C ILE A 173 3.60 24.92 10.75
N ARG A 174 2.50 25.02 11.52
CA ARG A 174 2.11 26.22 12.23
C ARG A 174 3.05 26.58 13.37
N ASP A 175 3.55 25.56 14.07
CA ASP A 175 4.45 25.72 15.21
C ASP A 175 5.92 25.93 14.77
N PHE A 176 6.19 25.80 13.47
CA PHE A 176 7.54 25.98 12.93
C PHE A 176 8.00 27.42 13.08
N LYS A 177 9.11 27.60 13.78
CA LYS A 177 9.81 28.87 13.91
C LYS A 177 10.98 28.88 12.93
N PRO A 178 10.98 29.79 11.94
CA PRO A 178 12.13 29.92 11.05
C PRO A 178 13.35 30.36 11.84
N GLU A 179 14.45 29.67 11.63
CA GLU A 179 15.76 30.03 12.17
C GLU A 179 16.63 30.49 11.01
N GLU A 180 17.23 31.69 11.16
CA GLU A 180 18.16 32.21 10.18
C GLU A 180 19.50 31.46 10.29
N TYR A 181 20.03 31.07 9.15
CA TYR A 181 21.37 30.52 9.05
C TYR A 181 22.06 31.01 7.78
N TRP A 182 23.38 31.06 7.86
CA TRP A 182 24.25 31.48 6.77
C TRP A 182 25.22 30.37 6.40
N SER A 183 25.55 30.22 5.13
CA SER A 183 26.66 29.39 4.66
C SER A 183 27.67 30.23 3.89
N ILE A 184 28.93 29.92 4.04
CA ILE A 184 30.01 30.55 3.27
C ILE A 184 30.55 29.50 2.32
N ASP A 185 30.35 29.73 1.02
CA ASP A 185 30.81 28.86 -0.04
C ASP A 185 31.84 29.59 -0.89
N ALA A 186 32.93 28.91 -1.22
CA ALA A 186 34.01 29.43 -2.04
C ALA A 186 34.24 28.57 -3.27
N LYS A 187 34.82 29.16 -4.28
CA LYS A 187 35.30 28.46 -5.48
C LYS A 187 36.82 28.67 -5.60
N PHE A 188 37.57 27.58 -5.58
CA PHE A 188 39.00 27.59 -5.70
C PHE A 188 39.50 27.07 -7.06
N SER A 189 40.60 27.60 -7.52
CA SER A 189 41.33 27.13 -8.71
C SER A 189 42.78 26.97 -8.36
N PRO A 190 43.44 25.83 -8.66
CA PRO A 190 44.89 25.71 -8.51
C PRO A 190 45.63 26.71 -9.42
N PRO A 191 46.77 27.22 -9.00
CA PRO A 191 47.59 28.12 -9.85
C PRO A 191 47.83 27.50 -11.22
N GLY A 192 47.60 28.26 -12.30
CA GLY A 192 47.78 27.79 -13.69
C GLY A 192 46.72 26.83 -14.22
N SER A 193 45.69 26.53 -13.44
CA SER A 193 44.59 25.63 -13.86
C SER A 193 43.28 26.39 -14.08
N ARG A 194 42.54 25.98 -15.14
CA ARG A 194 41.16 26.44 -15.34
C ARG A 194 40.12 25.61 -14.60
N ARG A 195 40.54 24.55 -13.87
CA ARG A 195 39.62 23.71 -13.11
C ARG A 195 39.22 24.40 -11.81
N VAL A 196 37.95 24.55 -11.61
CA VAL A 196 37.35 25.14 -10.39
C VAL A 196 36.72 24.04 -9.57
N PHE A 197 36.92 24.06 -8.24
CA PHE A 197 36.22 23.17 -7.32
C PHE A 197 35.56 23.98 -6.22
N PRO A 198 34.33 23.57 -5.79
CA PRO A 198 33.63 24.21 -4.72
C PRO A 198 34.21 23.78 -3.36
N ALA A 199 34.13 24.68 -2.39
CA ALA A 199 34.42 24.40 -0.98
C ALA A 199 33.41 25.14 -0.11
N ALA A 200 33.14 24.61 1.08
CA ALA A 200 32.29 25.23 2.05
C ALA A 200 33.01 25.36 3.39
N LEU A 201 32.75 26.45 4.12
CA LEU A 201 33.23 26.60 5.47
C LEU A 201 32.43 25.65 6.38
N THR A 202 33.12 24.70 7.00
CA THR A 202 32.46 23.68 7.84
C THR A 202 32.88 23.71 9.29
N ALA A 203 34.13 24.12 9.56
CA ALA A 203 34.69 24.15 10.91
C ALA A 203 35.77 25.22 11.04
N ASP A 204 36.01 25.66 12.26
CA ASP A 204 37.13 26.46 12.67
C ASP A 204 37.94 25.74 13.79
N GLU A 205 38.85 26.43 14.46
CA GLU A 205 39.65 25.88 15.56
C GLU A 205 38.82 25.41 16.76
N LYS A 206 37.60 25.90 16.89
CA LYS A 206 36.65 25.58 17.98
C LYS A 206 35.71 24.43 17.63
N GLY A 207 35.69 24.00 16.39
CA GLY A 207 34.83 22.94 15.90
C GLY A 207 33.90 23.35 14.76
N LYS A 208 32.71 22.74 14.68
CA LYS A 208 31.72 23.03 13.63
C LYS A 208 31.28 24.49 13.70
N VAL A 209 31.37 25.19 12.56
CA VAL A 209 30.91 26.58 12.45
C VAL A 209 29.39 26.59 12.22
N GLU A 210 28.69 27.36 13.04
CA GLU A 210 27.28 27.70 12.87
C GLU A 210 27.16 29.22 12.80
N ILE A 211 26.58 29.73 11.73
CA ILE A 211 26.46 31.16 11.45
C ILE A 211 24.97 31.49 11.43
N ASN A 212 24.49 32.16 12.45
CA ASN A 212 23.07 32.43 12.65
C ASN A 212 22.67 33.88 12.31
N ASP A 213 23.64 34.72 11.97
CA ASP A 213 23.40 36.11 11.66
C ASP A 213 24.43 36.65 10.65
N LYS A 214 24.08 37.79 10.04
CA LYS A 214 24.91 38.45 9.05
C LYS A 214 26.24 38.95 9.63
N GLU A 215 26.25 39.47 10.85
CA GLU A 215 27.46 40.03 11.50
C GLU A 215 28.52 38.94 11.65
N THR A 216 28.10 37.77 12.11
CA THR A 216 28.98 36.59 12.22
C THR A 216 29.48 36.13 10.84
N SER A 217 28.62 36.16 9.81
CA SER A 217 29.01 35.87 8.43
C SER A 217 30.06 36.85 7.94
N ASP A 218 29.86 38.15 8.12
CA ASP A 218 30.78 39.20 7.69
C ASP A 218 32.15 39.10 8.41
N LYS A 219 32.18 38.71 9.68
CA LYS A 219 33.42 38.44 10.44
C LYS A 219 34.23 37.30 9.85
N TYR A 220 33.58 36.21 9.48
CA TYR A 220 34.25 35.09 8.82
C TYR A 220 34.73 35.48 7.41
N LEU A 221 33.92 36.18 6.62
CA LEU A 221 34.30 36.66 5.29
C LEU A 221 35.56 37.53 5.34
N GLY A 222 35.62 38.51 6.27
CA GLY A 222 36.79 39.37 6.47
C GLY A 222 38.06 38.59 6.83
N ARG A 223 37.96 37.48 7.58
CA ARG A 223 39.08 36.59 7.89
C ARG A 223 39.53 35.77 6.70
N LEU A 224 38.59 35.43 5.79
CA LEU A 224 38.84 34.55 4.64
C LEU A 224 39.36 35.31 3.44
N GLU A 225 39.05 36.60 3.26
CA GLU A 225 39.42 37.39 2.06
C GLU A 225 40.91 37.41 1.80
N ASN A 226 41.75 37.48 2.85
CA ASN A 226 43.20 37.56 2.73
C ASN A 226 43.91 36.30 3.23
N ALA A 227 43.20 35.20 3.37
CA ALA A 227 43.75 33.95 3.90
C ALA A 227 44.52 33.17 2.87
N VAL A 228 45.55 32.45 3.30
CA VAL A 228 46.26 31.49 2.49
C VAL A 228 45.55 30.14 2.60
N TYR A 229 45.17 29.59 1.44
CA TYR A 229 44.43 28.32 1.38
C TYR A 229 45.38 27.17 1.02
N VAL A 230 45.34 26.12 1.84
CA VAL A 230 46.19 24.94 1.65
C VAL A 230 45.32 23.66 1.71
N VAL A 231 45.58 22.71 0.83
CA VAL A 231 44.95 21.39 0.90
C VAL A 231 45.63 20.57 1.98
N ALA A 232 45.03 20.48 3.16
CA ALA A 232 45.59 19.78 4.30
C ALA A 232 45.52 18.24 4.15
N SER A 233 44.47 17.71 3.56
CA SER A 233 44.33 16.27 3.35
C SER A 233 43.44 15.94 2.17
N VAL A 234 43.68 14.79 1.53
CA VAL A 234 42.85 14.25 0.44
C VAL A 234 42.44 12.81 0.81
N LYS A 235 41.17 12.60 1.02
CA LYS A 235 40.61 11.26 1.24
C LYS A 235 40.02 10.75 -0.06
N LYS A 236 40.58 9.68 -0.60
CA LYS A 236 40.02 8.99 -1.77
C LYS A 236 39.20 7.82 -1.29
N GLY A 237 37.98 7.71 -1.78
CA GLY A 237 37.08 6.60 -1.48
C GLY A 237 36.22 6.22 -2.66
N THR A 238 35.78 4.98 -2.70
CA THR A 238 34.81 4.50 -3.67
C THR A 238 33.44 4.40 -3.03
N ARG A 239 32.44 5.03 -3.64
CA ARG A 239 31.05 4.89 -3.23
C ARG A 239 30.34 3.93 -4.18
N ARG A 240 30.00 2.74 -3.70
CA ARG A 240 29.13 1.83 -4.44
C ARG A 240 27.70 2.40 -4.45
N LYS A 241 27.17 2.68 -5.63
CA LYS A 241 25.77 3.05 -5.82
C LYS A 241 24.99 1.77 -6.15
N GLN A 242 24.16 1.34 -5.24
CA GLN A 242 23.23 0.23 -5.49
C GLN A 242 22.09 0.69 -6.37
N PRO A 243 21.54 -0.16 -7.27
CA PRO A 243 20.29 0.13 -7.95
C PRO A 243 19.18 0.26 -6.93
N ALA A 244 18.16 1.05 -7.27
CA ALA A 244 16.96 1.13 -6.44
C ALA A 244 16.24 -0.25 -6.40
N PRO A 245 15.65 -0.64 -5.25
CA PRO A 245 14.85 -1.85 -5.19
C PRO A 245 13.63 -1.74 -6.11
N PRO A 246 13.01 -2.86 -6.51
CA PRO A 246 11.73 -2.85 -7.22
C PRO A 246 10.69 -2.03 -6.47
N PHE A 247 9.74 -1.46 -7.20
CA PHE A 247 8.67 -0.68 -6.60
C PHE A 247 7.72 -1.56 -5.77
N ILE A 248 7.39 -1.07 -4.60
CA ILE A 248 6.15 -1.43 -3.90
C ILE A 248 5.08 -0.39 -4.24
N THR A 249 3.81 -0.66 -3.92
CA THR A 249 2.69 0.23 -4.25
C THR A 249 2.92 1.68 -3.83
N SER A 250 3.41 1.90 -2.60
CA SER A 250 3.65 3.25 -2.08
C SER A 250 4.79 3.98 -2.80
N THR A 251 5.89 3.32 -3.10
CA THR A 251 7.03 3.94 -3.81
C THR A 251 6.70 4.17 -5.28
N LEU A 252 5.92 3.30 -5.92
CA LEU A 252 5.41 3.50 -7.28
C LEU A 252 4.52 4.76 -7.34
N GLN A 253 3.59 4.91 -6.40
CA GLN A 253 2.72 6.08 -6.34
C GLN A 253 3.50 7.38 -6.11
N GLN A 254 4.51 7.35 -5.23
CA GLN A 254 5.36 8.52 -4.96
C GLN A 254 6.21 8.91 -6.17
N ASP A 255 6.79 7.94 -6.86
CA ASP A 255 7.65 8.21 -8.02
C ASP A 255 6.81 8.68 -9.22
N ALA A 256 5.65 8.05 -9.47
CA ALA A 256 4.71 8.48 -10.49
C ALA A 256 4.14 9.88 -10.21
N SER A 257 3.89 10.24 -8.94
CA SER A 257 3.47 11.59 -8.57
C SER A 257 4.57 12.62 -8.86
N ARG A 258 5.82 12.32 -8.49
CA ARG A 258 6.95 13.24 -8.70
C ARG A 258 7.32 13.42 -10.16
N ARG A 259 7.35 12.34 -10.95
CA ARG A 259 7.85 12.37 -12.34
C ARG A 259 6.78 12.65 -13.37
N LEU A 260 5.56 12.16 -13.13
CA LEU A 260 4.46 12.18 -14.11
C LEU A 260 3.26 13.03 -13.64
N GLY A 261 3.29 13.55 -12.41
CA GLY A 261 2.16 14.28 -11.83
C GLY A 261 0.91 13.42 -11.64
N PHE A 262 1.06 12.09 -11.56
CA PHE A 262 -0.08 11.20 -11.43
C PHE A 262 -0.60 11.16 -9.99
N GLN A 263 -1.91 11.21 -9.86
CA GLN A 263 -2.56 10.86 -8.61
C GLN A 263 -2.52 9.35 -8.36
N ALA A 264 -2.59 8.91 -7.10
CA ALA A 264 -2.52 7.52 -6.71
C ALA A 264 -3.49 6.61 -7.50
N ARG A 265 -4.74 7.07 -7.68
CA ARG A 265 -5.76 6.32 -8.44
C ARG A 265 -5.36 6.10 -9.91
N ARG A 266 -4.81 7.12 -10.57
CA ARG A 266 -4.33 7.01 -11.95
C ARG A 266 -3.14 6.07 -12.04
N THR A 267 -2.19 6.19 -11.11
CA THR A 267 -1.01 5.31 -11.04
C THR A 267 -1.44 3.85 -10.95
N MET A 268 -2.36 3.53 -10.04
CA MET A 268 -2.81 2.15 -9.85
C MET A 268 -3.59 1.62 -11.05
N LYS A 269 -4.41 2.46 -11.70
CA LYS A 269 -5.11 2.07 -12.93
C LYS A 269 -4.13 1.72 -14.04
N VAL A 270 -3.14 2.58 -14.31
CA VAL A 270 -2.13 2.34 -15.36
C VAL A 270 -1.28 1.10 -15.02
N ALA A 271 -0.87 0.95 -13.75
CA ALA A 271 -0.13 -0.23 -13.32
C ALA A 271 -0.92 -1.53 -13.54
N GLN A 272 -2.22 -1.52 -13.26
CA GLN A 272 -3.10 -2.66 -13.50
C GLN A 272 -3.24 -2.96 -14.99
N GLU A 273 -3.44 -1.94 -15.82
CA GLU A 273 -3.52 -2.09 -17.28
C GLU A 273 -2.22 -2.68 -17.86
N LEU A 274 -1.06 -2.22 -17.40
CA LEU A 274 0.23 -2.78 -17.82
C LEU A 274 0.40 -4.24 -17.37
N TYR A 275 -0.05 -4.57 -16.17
CA TYR A 275 0.01 -5.94 -15.64
C TYR A 275 -0.91 -6.90 -16.40
N GLU A 276 -2.12 -6.48 -16.71
CA GLU A 276 -3.12 -7.28 -17.42
C GLU A 276 -2.87 -7.35 -18.94
N GLY A 277 -2.07 -6.45 -19.46
CA GLY A 277 -1.80 -6.27 -20.88
C GLY A 277 -2.76 -5.28 -21.55
N VAL A 278 -2.23 -4.43 -22.40
CA VAL A 278 -2.97 -3.44 -23.19
C VAL A 278 -2.92 -3.83 -24.65
N ASN A 279 -4.08 -3.88 -25.32
CA ASN A 279 -4.10 -4.02 -26.77
C ASN A 279 -3.58 -2.74 -27.42
N ILE A 280 -2.35 -2.78 -27.87
CA ILE A 280 -1.77 -1.73 -28.71
C ILE A 280 -2.30 -2.00 -30.11
N LYS A 281 -3.30 -1.23 -30.54
CA LYS A 281 -3.67 -1.20 -31.95
C LYS A 281 -2.48 -0.65 -32.73
N GLY A 282 -1.82 -1.52 -33.49
CA GLY A 282 -0.86 -1.14 -34.53
C GLY A 282 -1.58 -0.45 -35.68
#